data_8c76702a97030cceaca0b28a9ad2d258
#
_entry.id   8c76702a97030cceaca0b28a9ad2d258
#
_cell.length_a   1.000
_cell.length_b   1.000
_cell.length_c   1.000
_cell.angle_alpha   90.00
_cell.angle_beta   90.00
_cell.angle_gamma   90.00
#
_symmetry.space_group_name_H-M   'P 1'
#
loop_
_entity.id
_entity.type
_entity.pdbx_description
1 polymer ?
#
loop_
_entity_poly.entity_id
_entity_poly.type
_entity_poly.pdbx_seq_one_letter_code
_entity_poly.pdbx_strand_id
1 'polypeptide(L)'
;MNNSYKNYNSYNSYNNYSDVGGYKSLPFFKQAEIIYDFTVEFVKRYIDYKSRTKDQMEQAARSGKQNIPEGYLQKSLEGRIKLLGVARGSLEELLNDYLDFIRQHGYRLWEMNDPEAKKVRAFVYNNYNNYKNYNDYITSADKAANVMICLINQTNRLIDQKLRWLEEKFVQEGGFRENLFKKRMERRRVY
;
A
#
# COMPACT_ATOMS: atom_id res chain seq x y z
N MET A 1 30.75 -4.81 19.96
CA MET A 1 29.63 -5.70 20.36
C MET A 1 28.37 -4.89 20.56
N ASN A 2 27.33 -5.22 19.81
CA ASN A 2 25.91 -4.93 20.05
C ASN A 2 25.37 -3.50 19.94
N ASN A 3 24.93 -3.17 18.74
CA ASN A 3 23.88 -2.16 18.56
C ASN A 3 22.80 -2.59 17.52
N SER A 4 22.51 -3.90 17.48
CA SER A 4 21.58 -4.50 16.50
C SER A 4 20.13 -4.68 17.01
N TYR A 5 19.86 -4.43 18.30
CA TYR A 5 18.54 -4.76 18.91
C TYR A 5 17.60 -3.57 19.15
N LYS A 6 17.99 -2.33 18.86
CA LYS A 6 17.14 -1.16 19.13
C LYS A 6 16.09 -0.85 18.05
N ASN A 7 16.14 -1.51 16.87
CA ASN A 7 15.20 -1.22 15.79
C ASN A 7 13.96 -2.12 15.74
N TYR A 8 13.88 -3.16 16.57
CA TYR A 8 12.71 -4.09 16.54
C TYR A 8 11.47 -3.52 17.24
N ASN A 9 11.63 -2.62 18.20
CA ASN A 9 10.47 -2.10 18.96
C ASN A 9 9.69 -0.98 18.26
N SER A 10 10.27 -0.30 17.28
CA SER A 10 9.52 0.71 16.51
C SER A 10 8.54 0.09 15.49
N TYR A 11 8.74 -1.16 15.10
CA TYR A 11 7.87 -1.88 14.17
C TYR A 11 6.58 -2.40 14.80
N ASN A 12 6.56 -2.62 16.12
CA ASN A 12 5.38 -3.11 16.83
C ASN A 12 4.31 -2.03 17.06
N SER A 13 4.65 -0.74 16.96
CA SER A 13 3.67 0.34 17.14
C SER A 13 2.63 0.42 16.00
N TYR A 14 2.95 -0.09 14.81
CA TYR A 14 2.01 -0.12 13.68
C TYR A 14 1.05 -1.32 13.71
N ASN A 15 1.36 -2.37 14.47
CA ASN A 15 0.50 -3.55 14.59
C ASN A 15 -0.69 -3.34 15.54
N ASN A 16 -0.66 -2.28 16.38
CA ASN A 16 -1.71 -1.94 17.33
C ASN A 16 -2.70 -0.89 16.78
N TYR A 17 -2.83 -0.71 15.47
CA TYR A 17 -4.01 -0.05 14.95
C TYR A 17 -5.21 -0.95 15.23
N SER A 18 -5.77 -0.76 16.43
CA SER A 18 -7.09 -1.22 16.79
C SER A 18 -8.06 -0.84 15.68
N ASP A 19 -9.04 -1.68 15.38
CA ASP A 19 -10.10 -1.46 14.40
C ASP A 19 -10.99 -0.22 14.69
N VAL A 20 -10.59 0.63 15.61
CA VAL A 20 -11.19 1.92 15.94
C VAL A 20 -10.92 2.89 14.79
N GLY A 21 -11.89 3.04 13.90
CA GLY A 21 -11.81 3.91 12.73
C GLY A 21 -11.91 3.20 11.38
N GLY A 22 -11.93 1.87 11.36
CA GLY A 22 -12.08 1.07 10.14
C GLY A 22 -10.90 1.20 9.16
N TYR A 23 -11.08 0.73 7.93
CA TYR A 23 -10.03 0.75 6.90
C TYR A 23 -9.52 2.16 6.58
N LYS A 24 -10.36 3.19 6.76
CA LYS A 24 -9.98 4.60 6.51
C LYS A 24 -8.89 5.10 7.45
N SER A 25 -8.68 4.44 8.59
CA SER A 25 -7.59 4.77 9.52
C SER A 25 -6.25 4.13 9.12
N LEU A 26 -6.26 3.15 8.22
CA LEU A 26 -5.06 2.42 7.81
C LEU A 26 -4.10 3.34 7.03
N PRO A 27 -2.84 3.44 7.44
CA PRO A 27 -1.86 4.31 6.76
C PRO A 27 -1.72 4.00 5.27
N PHE A 28 -1.61 2.72 4.92
CA PHE A 28 -1.46 2.30 3.53
C PHE A 28 -2.73 2.53 2.69
N PHE A 29 -3.92 2.60 3.28
CA PHE A 29 -5.13 3.00 2.56
C PHE A 29 -5.08 4.49 2.20
N LYS A 30 -4.73 5.35 3.15
CA LYS A 30 -4.59 6.79 2.92
C LYS A 30 -3.52 7.11 1.86
N GLN A 31 -2.42 6.37 1.89
CA GLN A 31 -1.38 6.48 0.86
C GLN A 31 -1.90 6.01 -0.51
N ALA A 32 -2.64 4.91 -0.56
CA ALA A 32 -3.23 4.41 -1.80
C ALA A 32 -4.26 5.39 -2.40
N GLU A 33 -4.98 6.15 -1.57
CA GLU A 33 -5.83 7.26 -2.05
C GLU A 33 -4.99 8.36 -2.73
N ILE A 34 -3.91 8.80 -2.08
CA ILE A 34 -2.98 9.79 -2.65
C ILE A 34 -2.36 9.28 -3.95
N ILE A 35 -1.89 8.02 -3.98
CA ILE A 35 -1.31 7.40 -5.17
C ILE A 35 -2.33 7.41 -6.32
N TYR A 36 -3.57 7.03 -6.07
CA TYR A 36 -4.61 7.02 -7.08
C TYR A 36 -4.87 8.41 -7.64
N ASP A 37 -5.14 9.40 -6.78
CA ASP A 37 -5.48 10.76 -7.19
C ASP A 37 -4.31 11.42 -7.95
N PHE A 38 -3.08 11.20 -7.47
CA PHE A 38 -1.88 11.72 -8.13
C PHE A 38 -1.62 11.03 -9.48
N THR A 39 -1.85 9.73 -9.57
CA THR A 39 -1.69 8.98 -10.83
C THR A 39 -2.66 9.48 -11.89
N VAL A 40 -3.93 9.72 -11.54
CA VAL A 40 -4.92 10.28 -12.48
C VAL A 40 -4.45 11.64 -13.03
N GLU A 41 -3.90 12.50 -12.19
CA GLU A 41 -3.39 13.80 -12.64
C GLU A 41 -2.07 13.65 -13.43
N PHE A 42 -1.20 12.74 -13.03
CA PHE A 42 0.06 12.44 -13.72
C PHE A 42 -0.16 11.96 -15.15
N VAL A 43 -1.01 10.96 -15.34
CA VAL A 43 -1.26 10.40 -16.67
C VAL A 43 -1.94 11.41 -17.60
N LYS A 44 -2.80 12.27 -17.05
CA LYS A 44 -3.42 13.35 -17.80
C LYS A 44 -2.42 14.36 -18.32
N ARG A 45 -1.33 14.62 -17.59
CA ARG A 45 -0.31 15.62 -17.95
C ARG A 45 0.81 15.07 -18.81
N TYR A 46 1.24 13.84 -18.53
CA TYR A 46 2.52 13.33 -19.00
C TYR A 46 2.44 12.08 -19.87
N ILE A 47 1.28 11.45 -19.98
CA ILE A 47 1.09 10.27 -20.84
C ILE A 47 0.21 10.66 -22.02
N ASP A 48 0.63 10.25 -23.24
CA ASP A 48 -0.16 10.48 -24.44
C ASP A 48 -1.58 9.87 -24.27
N TYR A 49 -2.60 10.66 -24.57
CA TYR A 49 -4.00 10.23 -24.41
C TYR A 49 -4.37 9.02 -25.28
N LYS A 50 -3.62 8.74 -26.35
CA LYS A 50 -3.77 7.55 -27.20
C LYS A 50 -3.06 6.32 -26.63
N SER A 51 -2.19 6.50 -25.65
CA SER A 51 -1.42 5.40 -25.08
C SER A 51 -2.31 4.56 -24.16
N ARG A 52 -2.25 3.24 -24.32
CA ARG A 52 -2.88 2.29 -23.41
C ARG A 52 -2.26 2.34 -22.00
N THR A 53 -1.03 2.81 -21.87
CA THR A 53 -0.35 2.97 -20.57
C THR A 53 -1.13 3.87 -19.63
N LYS A 54 -1.82 4.89 -20.16
CA LYS A 54 -2.71 5.76 -19.37
C LYS A 54 -3.76 4.94 -18.62
N ASP A 55 -4.52 4.14 -19.35
CA ASP A 55 -5.61 3.33 -18.78
C ASP A 55 -5.06 2.24 -17.83
N GLN A 56 -3.90 1.67 -18.16
CA GLN A 56 -3.23 0.67 -17.34
C GLN A 56 -2.77 1.24 -16.00
N MET A 57 -2.11 2.40 -15.99
CA MET A 57 -1.69 3.09 -14.76
C MET A 57 -2.86 3.50 -13.89
N GLU A 58 -3.92 4.09 -14.47
CA GLU A 58 -5.14 4.45 -13.74
C GLU A 58 -5.82 3.21 -13.14
N GLN A 59 -5.90 2.12 -13.90
CA GLN A 59 -6.50 0.87 -13.44
C GLN A 59 -5.68 0.20 -12.34
N ALA A 60 -4.36 0.17 -12.45
CA ALA A 60 -3.46 -0.36 -11.42
C ALA A 60 -3.58 0.45 -10.11
N ALA A 61 -3.55 1.78 -10.19
CA ALA A 61 -3.74 2.64 -9.04
C ALA A 61 -5.11 2.45 -8.39
N ARG A 62 -6.18 2.38 -9.20
CA ARG A 62 -7.55 2.13 -8.74
C ARG A 62 -7.67 0.77 -8.06
N SER A 63 -7.15 -0.29 -8.68
CA SER A 63 -7.18 -1.65 -8.15
C SER A 63 -6.41 -1.74 -6.82
N GLY A 64 -5.23 -1.15 -6.74
CA GLY A 64 -4.45 -1.06 -5.51
C GLY A 64 -5.23 -0.43 -4.36
N LYS A 65 -5.91 0.69 -4.62
CA LYS A 65 -6.74 1.36 -3.63
C LYS A 65 -7.98 0.56 -3.25
N GLN A 66 -8.74 0.00 -4.20
CA GLN A 66 -10.03 -0.63 -3.96
C GLN A 66 -9.95 -1.97 -3.24
N ASN A 67 -8.93 -2.77 -3.53
CA ASN A 67 -8.78 -4.07 -2.89
C ASN A 67 -8.44 -3.98 -1.38
N ILE A 68 -7.98 -2.84 -0.88
CA ILE A 68 -7.72 -2.63 0.55
C ILE A 68 -9.03 -2.65 1.38
N PRO A 69 -10.04 -1.79 1.11
CA PRO A 69 -11.31 -1.85 1.83
C PRO A 69 -12.08 -3.15 1.57
N GLU A 70 -12.03 -3.69 0.35
CA GLU A 70 -12.66 -4.97 0.05
C GLU A 70 -12.06 -6.10 0.89
N GLY A 71 -10.74 -6.15 1.03
CA GLY A 71 -10.05 -7.09 1.91
C GLY A 71 -10.37 -6.86 3.38
N TYR A 72 -10.40 -5.61 3.83
CA TYR A 72 -10.75 -5.28 5.21
C TYR A 72 -12.15 -5.78 5.61
N LEU A 73 -13.12 -5.69 4.70
CA LEU A 73 -14.51 -6.09 4.92
C LEU A 73 -14.73 -7.62 4.84
N GLN A 74 -13.73 -8.40 4.41
CA GLN A 74 -13.83 -9.86 4.38
C GLN A 74 -14.00 -10.45 5.79
N LYS A 75 -14.92 -11.41 5.91
CA LYS A 75 -15.13 -12.16 7.14
C LYS A 75 -14.02 -13.16 7.45
N SER A 76 -13.40 -13.72 6.41
CA SER A 76 -12.32 -14.70 6.55
C SER A 76 -10.94 -14.06 6.45
N LEU A 77 -9.97 -14.60 7.19
CA LEU A 77 -8.57 -14.17 7.10
C LEU A 77 -8.00 -14.46 5.71
N GLU A 78 -8.35 -15.59 5.11
CA GLU A 78 -7.93 -15.97 3.75
C GLU A 78 -8.39 -14.95 2.71
N GLY A 79 -9.64 -14.48 2.82
CA GLY A 79 -10.18 -13.43 1.96
C GLY A 79 -9.44 -12.11 2.12
N ARG A 80 -9.11 -11.75 3.37
CA ARG A 80 -8.31 -10.54 3.68
C ARG A 80 -6.92 -10.62 3.09
N ILE A 81 -6.20 -11.74 3.28
CA ILE A 81 -4.87 -11.99 2.73
C ILE A 81 -4.91 -11.92 1.20
N LYS A 82 -5.86 -12.62 0.57
CA LYS A 82 -6.02 -12.65 -0.88
C LYS A 82 -6.18 -11.24 -1.48
N LEU A 83 -7.15 -10.47 -0.98
CA LEU A 83 -7.46 -9.15 -1.55
C LEU A 83 -6.36 -8.12 -1.25
N LEU A 84 -5.75 -8.18 -0.07
CA LEU A 84 -4.60 -7.32 0.22
C LEU A 84 -3.38 -7.69 -0.65
N GLY A 85 -3.20 -8.98 -0.97
CA GLY A 85 -2.22 -9.45 -1.96
C GLY A 85 -2.48 -8.90 -3.37
N VAL A 86 -3.76 -8.84 -3.80
CA VAL A 86 -4.15 -8.20 -5.08
C VAL A 86 -3.82 -6.71 -5.06
N ALA A 87 -4.13 -6.00 -3.95
CA ALA A 87 -3.77 -4.59 -3.81
C ALA A 87 -2.26 -4.38 -3.94
N ARG A 88 -1.46 -5.24 -3.27
CA ARG A 88 0.00 -5.21 -3.33
C ARG A 88 0.53 -5.44 -4.75
N GLY A 89 -0.03 -6.44 -5.47
CA GLY A 89 0.33 -6.73 -6.86
C GLY A 89 0.01 -5.57 -7.81
N SER A 90 -1.17 -4.97 -7.68
CA SER A 90 -1.59 -3.84 -8.50
C SER A 90 -0.69 -2.60 -8.28
N LEU A 91 -0.29 -2.34 -7.04
CA LEU A 91 0.66 -1.26 -6.75
C LEU A 91 2.07 -1.55 -7.28
N GLU A 92 2.46 -2.84 -7.37
CA GLU A 92 3.74 -3.22 -8.00
C GLU A 92 3.72 -3.01 -9.51
N GLU A 93 2.60 -3.33 -10.19
CA GLU A 93 2.42 -3.01 -11.61
C GLU A 93 2.58 -1.51 -11.85
N LEU A 94 1.89 -0.69 -11.05
CA LEU A 94 1.99 0.76 -11.13
C LEU A 94 3.41 1.28 -10.85
N LEU A 95 4.13 0.67 -9.92
CA LEU A 95 5.53 1.00 -9.63
C LEU A 95 6.41 0.79 -10.87
N ASN A 96 6.21 -0.35 -11.55
CA ASN A 96 6.95 -0.66 -12.76
C ASN A 96 6.64 0.31 -13.90
N ASP A 97 5.39 0.74 -14.06
CA ASP A 97 5.01 1.76 -15.04
C ASP A 97 5.74 3.09 -14.80
N TYR A 98 5.85 3.54 -13.54
CA TYR A 98 6.61 4.74 -13.19
C TYR A 98 8.11 4.58 -13.40
N LEU A 99 8.68 3.42 -13.09
CA LEU A 99 10.09 3.11 -13.35
C LEU A 99 10.38 3.09 -14.86
N ASP A 100 9.49 2.52 -15.64
CA ASP A 100 9.58 2.53 -17.10
C ASP A 100 9.48 3.93 -17.67
N PHE A 101 8.59 4.76 -17.13
CA PHE A 101 8.49 6.16 -17.51
C PHE A 101 9.83 6.90 -17.28
N ILE A 102 10.42 6.78 -16.09
CA ILE A 102 11.74 7.35 -15.77
C ILE A 102 12.80 6.88 -16.77
N ARG A 103 12.88 5.57 -17.01
CA ARG A 103 13.87 4.96 -17.90
C ARG A 103 13.70 5.40 -19.36
N GLN A 104 12.46 5.41 -19.86
CA GLN A 104 12.16 5.75 -21.27
C GLN A 104 12.42 7.22 -21.60
N HIS A 105 12.28 8.11 -20.62
CA HIS A 105 12.55 9.54 -20.79
C HIS A 105 13.97 9.95 -20.40
N GLY A 106 14.82 9.00 -19.98
CA GLY A 106 16.18 9.30 -19.55
C GLY A 106 16.26 10.15 -18.29
N TYR A 107 15.23 10.14 -17.45
CA TYR A 107 15.23 10.88 -16.19
C TYR A 107 16.05 10.17 -15.13
N ARG A 108 16.61 10.94 -14.21
CA ARG A 108 17.35 10.39 -13.08
C ARG A 108 16.38 9.79 -12.05
N LEU A 109 16.58 8.52 -11.72
CA LEU A 109 15.91 7.89 -10.60
C LEU A 109 16.55 8.37 -9.29
N TRP A 110 15.72 8.76 -8.32
CA TRP A 110 16.22 9.14 -7.00
C TRP A 110 16.69 7.91 -6.22
N GLU A 111 17.87 8.02 -5.67
CA GLU A 111 18.42 7.01 -4.78
C GLU A 111 17.80 7.11 -3.37
N MET A 112 17.98 6.06 -2.57
CA MET A 112 17.46 6.02 -1.20
C MET A 112 17.95 7.21 -0.34
N ASN A 113 19.16 7.68 -0.58
CA ASN A 113 19.80 8.76 0.19
C ASN A 113 19.58 10.15 -0.37
N ASP A 114 18.90 10.28 -1.51
CA ASP A 114 18.55 11.58 -2.10
C ASP A 114 17.80 12.46 -1.09
N PRO A 115 18.15 13.75 -0.99
CA PRO A 115 17.46 14.69 -0.09
C PRO A 115 15.95 14.77 -0.37
N GLU A 116 15.55 14.81 -1.66
CA GLU A 116 14.16 14.84 -2.06
C GLU A 116 13.42 13.53 -1.71
N ALA A 117 14.05 12.38 -1.93
CA ALA A 117 13.47 11.10 -1.54
C ALA A 117 13.29 10.99 0.00
N LYS A 118 14.24 11.51 0.78
CA LYS A 118 14.12 11.59 2.25
C LYS A 118 12.98 12.51 2.68
N LYS A 119 12.84 13.67 2.03
CA LYS A 119 11.76 14.63 2.30
C LYS A 119 10.37 14.04 2.02
N VAL A 120 10.21 13.39 0.87
CA VAL A 120 8.95 12.72 0.49
C VAL A 120 8.59 11.63 1.50
N ARG A 121 9.56 10.79 1.89
CA ARG A 121 9.32 9.75 2.89
C ARG A 121 8.94 10.31 4.26
N ALA A 122 9.45 11.48 4.64
CA ALA A 122 9.10 12.15 5.88
C ALA A 122 7.65 12.69 5.89
N PHE A 123 7.09 13.08 4.74
CA PHE A 123 5.70 13.53 4.66
C PHE A 123 4.70 12.50 5.14
N VAL A 124 4.95 11.23 4.86
CA VAL A 124 4.10 10.12 5.27
C VAL A 124 3.96 10.04 6.80
N TYR A 125 5.01 10.34 7.54
CA TYR A 125 5.00 10.29 9.01
C TYR A 125 4.33 11.52 9.64
N ASN A 126 4.41 12.67 8.98
CA ASN A 126 4.00 13.95 9.56
C ASN A 126 2.59 14.42 9.14
N ASN A 127 2.10 13.99 7.97
CA ASN A 127 0.84 14.49 7.38
C ASN A 127 0.14 13.43 6.51
N TYR A 128 -0.35 12.38 7.12
CA TYR A 128 -0.99 11.25 6.44
C TYR A 128 -2.17 11.58 5.49
N ASN A 129 -2.70 12.81 5.52
CA ASN A 129 -3.94 13.15 4.85
C ASN A 129 -3.82 14.28 3.84
N ASN A 130 -2.62 14.75 3.49
CA ASN A 130 -2.54 15.96 2.70
C ASN A 130 -1.94 15.70 1.32
N TYR A 131 -2.80 15.36 0.35
CA TYR A 131 -2.48 15.39 -1.09
C TYR A 131 -1.78 16.70 -1.49
N LYS A 132 -2.11 17.83 -0.84
CA LYS A 132 -1.51 19.15 -1.11
C LYS A 132 0.01 19.16 -0.96
N ASN A 133 0.58 18.30 -0.11
CA ASN A 133 2.04 18.21 0.07
C ASN A 133 2.77 17.69 -1.17
N TYR A 134 2.04 17.04 -2.09
CA TYR A 134 2.57 16.46 -3.31
C TYR A 134 2.31 17.32 -4.55
N ASN A 135 1.44 18.35 -4.46
CA ASN A 135 1.06 19.19 -5.59
C ASN A 135 2.23 19.92 -6.25
N ASP A 136 3.22 20.31 -5.48
CA ASP A 136 4.40 21.01 -6.01
C ASP A 136 5.23 20.11 -6.93
N TYR A 137 5.18 18.79 -6.71
CA TYR A 137 5.93 17.83 -7.50
C TYR A 137 5.27 17.49 -8.83
N ILE A 138 3.93 17.65 -8.93
CA ILE A 138 3.20 17.33 -10.17
C ILE A 138 3.53 18.29 -11.32
N THR A 139 4.22 19.39 -11.06
CA THR A 139 4.61 20.37 -12.06
C THR A 139 5.81 19.93 -12.93
N SER A 140 6.53 18.88 -12.53
CA SER A 140 7.72 18.36 -13.20
C SER A 140 7.61 16.85 -13.34
N ALA A 141 7.66 16.34 -14.57
CA ALA A 141 7.42 14.92 -14.87
C ALA A 141 8.39 13.97 -14.13
N ASP A 142 9.67 14.33 -14.10
CA ASP A 142 10.73 13.57 -13.43
C ASP A 142 10.50 13.52 -11.90
N LYS A 143 10.18 14.66 -11.30
CA LYS A 143 9.90 14.75 -9.86
C LYS A 143 8.62 14.01 -9.51
N ALA A 144 7.57 14.19 -10.30
CA ALA A 144 6.29 13.53 -10.09
C ALA A 144 6.44 11.99 -10.11
N ALA A 145 7.13 11.44 -11.09
CA ALA A 145 7.38 10.00 -11.18
C ALA A 145 8.21 9.49 -9.99
N ASN A 146 9.29 10.17 -9.61
CA ASN A 146 10.12 9.80 -8.48
C ASN A 146 9.37 9.83 -7.14
N VAL A 147 8.50 10.83 -6.94
CA VAL A 147 7.65 10.93 -5.74
C VAL A 147 6.72 9.73 -5.65
N MET A 148 6.08 9.35 -6.76
CA MET A 148 5.19 8.18 -6.77
C MET A 148 5.96 6.89 -6.54
N ILE A 149 7.13 6.72 -7.12
CA ILE A 149 8.02 5.58 -6.83
C ILE A 149 8.31 5.49 -5.33
N CYS A 150 8.65 6.60 -4.68
CA CYS A 150 8.89 6.62 -3.24
C CYS A 150 7.64 6.24 -2.44
N LEU A 151 6.49 6.80 -2.77
CA LEU A 151 5.24 6.59 -2.03
C LEU A 151 4.70 5.17 -2.22
N ILE A 152 4.75 4.63 -3.44
CA ILE A 152 4.33 3.25 -3.72
C ILE A 152 5.22 2.25 -2.96
N ASN A 153 6.53 2.43 -2.96
CA ASN A 153 7.44 1.57 -2.21
C ASN A 153 7.14 1.57 -0.70
N GLN A 154 6.82 2.75 -0.11
CA GLN A 154 6.41 2.83 1.29
C GLN A 154 5.09 2.12 1.55
N THR A 155 4.10 2.32 0.66
CA THR A 155 2.78 1.68 0.76
C THR A 155 2.90 0.18 0.66
N ASN A 156 3.67 -0.32 -0.30
CA ASN A 156 3.96 -1.74 -0.49
C ASN A 156 4.59 -2.36 0.77
N ARG A 157 5.56 -1.68 1.38
CA ARG A 157 6.18 -2.14 2.62
C ARG A 157 5.16 -2.27 3.77
N LEU A 158 4.25 -1.31 3.92
CA LEU A 158 3.21 -1.36 4.95
C LEU A 158 2.21 -2.49 4.68
N ILE A 159 1.84 -2.72 3.43
CA ILE A 159 0.98 -3.83 3.02
C ILE A 159 1.68 -5.16 3.32
N ASP A 160 2.96 -5.32 2.97
CA ASP A 160 3.74 -6.53 3.24
C ASP A 160 3.85 -6.83 4.75
N GLN A 161 3.96 -5.80 5.59
CA GLN A 161 3.91 -5.97 7.05
C GLN A 161 2.53 -6.45 7.52
N LYS A 162 1.44 -5.89 6.96
CA LYS A 162 0.09 -6.32 7.31
C LYS A 162 -0.22 -7.73 6.83
N LEU A 163 0.26 -8.10 5.64
CA LEU A 163 0.13 -9.47 5.10
C LEU A 163 0.79 -10.48 6.03
N ARG A 164 2.06 -10.27 6.41
CA ARG A 164 2.76 -11.17 7.35
C ARG A 164 2.00 -11.32 8.67
N TRP A 165 1.49 -10.22 9.22
CA TRP A 165 0.69 -10.29 10.45
C TRP A 165 -0.61 -11.09 10.27
N LEU A 166 -1.30 -10.94 9.13
CA LEU A 166 -2.52 -11.71 8.82
C LEU A 166 -2.21 -13.20 8.63
N GLU A 167 -1.09 -13.53 8.00
CA GLU A 167 -0.62 -14.91 7.79
C GLU A 167 -0.27 -15.58 9.13
N GLU A 168 0.48 -14.91 10.00
CA GLU A 168 0.77 -15.38 11.35
C GLU A 168 -0.50 -15.61 12.15
N LYS A 169 -1.44 -14.66 12.08
CA LYS A 169 -2.74 -14.77 12.72
C LYS A 169 -3.55 -15.95 12.19
N PHE A 170 -3.54 -16.18 10.89
CA PHE A 170 -4.21 -17.30 10.25
C PHE A 170 -3.63 -18.65 10.73
N VAL A 171 -2.31 -18.75 10.84
CA VAL A 171 -1.64 -19.97 11.36
C VAL A 171 -2.02 -20.21 12.82
N GLN A 172 -2.12 -19.16 13.65
CA GLN A 172 -2.43 -19.29 15.07
C GLN A 172 -3.91 -19.59 15.35
N GLU A 173 -4.82 -18.90 14.66
CA GLU A 173 -6.26 -18.96 14.94
C GLU A 173 -7.01 -19.97 14.06
N GLY A 174 -6.40 -20.40 12.96
CA GLY A 174 -7.04 -21.24 11.94
C GLY A 174 -7.96 -20.46 11.01
N GLY A 175 -8.43 -21.15 9.95
CA GLY A 175 -9.31 -20.58 8.94
C GLY A 175 -10.75 -20.42 9.40
N PHE A 176 -11.52 -19.60 8.68
CA PHE A 176 -12.93 -19.35 8.96
C PHE A 176 -13.76 -20.64 9.00
N ARG A 177 -13.55 -21.56 8.05
CA ARG A 177 -14.25 -22.85 7.98
C ARG A 177 -13.93 -23.76 9.17
N GLU A 178 -12.66 -23.82 9.57
CA GLU A 178 -12.21 -24.60 10.72
C GLU A 178 -12.85 -24.08 12.01
N ASN A 179 -12.86 -22.79 12.22
CA ASN A 179 -13.43 -22.15 13.38
C ASN A 179 -14.96 -22.33 13.46
N LEU A 180 -15.66 -22.26 12.32
CA LEU A 180 -17.08 -22.58 12.26
C LEU A 180 -17.34 -24.05 12.57
N PHE A 181 -16.52 -24.96 12.06
CA PHE A 181 -16.65 -26.39 12.34
C PHE A 181 -16.44 -26.69 13.83
N LYS A 182 -15.39 -26.14 14.45
CA LYS A 182 -15.14 -26.28 15.90
C LYS A 182 -16.33 -25.82 16.72
N LYS A 183 -16.84 -24.61 16.46
CA LYS A 183 -18.03 -24.05 17.15
C LYS A 183 -19.28 -24.92 16.96
N ARG A 184 -19.47 -25.49 15.77
CA ARG A 184 -20.59 -26.40 15.49
C ARG A 184 -20.47 -27.69 16.29
N MET A 185 -19.26 -28.26 16.40
CA MET A 185 -19.03 -29.48 17.18
C MET A 185 -19.19 -29.25 18.68
N GLU A 186 -18.71 -28.13 19.19
CA GLU A 186 -18.91 -27.73 20.59
C GLU A 186 -20.41 -27.66 20.97
N ARG A 187 -21.22 -27.02 20.14
CA ARG A 187 -22.68 -26.95 20.37
C ARG A 187 -23.38 -28.32 20.35
N ARG A 188 -22.90 -29.27 19.55
CA ARG A 188 -23.48 -30.62 19.49
C ARG A 188 -23.15 -31.49 20.71
N ARG A 189 -22.08 -31.15 21.45
CA ARG A 189 -21.68 -31.86 22.68
C ARG A 189 -22.49 -31.45 23.92
N VAL A 190 -23.19 -30.33 23.83
CA VAL A 190 -24.00 -29.75 24.94
C VAL A 190 -25.43 -30.26 24.91
N TYR A 191 -25.82 -30.99 23.86
CA TYR A 191 -27.13 -31.69 23.75
C TYR A 191 -26.88 -33.20 23.66
#